data_f24920ec09453a297dc3aa1b93557f29
#
_entry.id   f24920ec09453a297dc3aa1b93557f29
#
_cell.length_a   1.000
_cell.length_b   1.000
_cell.length_c   1.000
_cell.angle_alpha   90.00
_cell.angle_beta   90.00
_cell.angle_gamma   90.00
#
_symmetry.space_group_name_H-M   'P 1'
#
loop_
_entity.id
_entity.type
_entity.pdbx_description
1 polymer ?
#
loop_
_entity_poly.entity_id
_entity_poly.type
_entity_poly.pdbx_seq_one_letter_code
_entity_poly.pdbx_strand_id
1 'polypeptide(L)'
;MHCRILAACVVALGTFLSRPPQSLASCGQAFCPIETSTTTERHPHGGELQLNLNYEFIEMNDPFIGTDSARVGEIRRAHDEQFTRNQTTKFTLDYGLSPRLTLGALIPFVDRLHQHLAHEEKEVVGGGVGETEIVDETKRWRYQALGDLQLSARYLLLKPDTPLQPAFSLIVGMKLPTGRTNVKDDSGEKAELTLQPGNGSWDGIVGVSYVQHFTVATAQRQTALAPLFVTALGRFPVGNGKFGYRPGSELFLNFGTAYPVFRNFDILAQVNFHYRDRDNIGHAPGVEQVDTGRETLFLSPGMRYHVTNNLAVYALMQFAVYRRVNGIQLTSDWNVTSGISYRFNLFSRV
;
A
#
# COMPACT_ATOMS: atom_id res chain seq x y z
N MET A 1 32.51 56.70 -49.02
CA MET A 1 33.63 55.72 -49.28
C MET A 1 33.66 54.78 -48.12
N HIS A 2 33.04 53.67 -48.26
CA HIS A 2 33.56 52.28 -48.30
C HIS A 2 34.41 51.88 -47.10
N CYS A 3 33.88 51.01 -46.23
CA CYS A 3 34.37 49.66 -46.19
C CYS A 3 33.46 48.77 -45.32
N ARG A 4 33.02 47.70 -45.90
CA ARG A 4 32.32 46.56 -45.29
C ARG A 4 33.32 45.71 -44.52
N ILE A 5 33.04 45.39 -43.27
CA ILE A 5 33.58 44.18 -42.65
C ILE A 5 32.41 43.44 -42.04
N LEU A 6 31.98 42.39 -42.71
CA LEU A 6 31.14 41.31 -42.16
C LEU A 6 31.99 40.54 -41.16
N ALA A 7 31.69 40.67 -39.88
CA ALA A 7 32.11 39.69 -38.88
C ALA A 7 31.02 38.63 -38.79
N ALA A 8 31.26 37.47 -39.39
CA ALA A 8 30.45 36.26 -39.22
C ALA A 8 30.61 35.76 -37.80
N CYS A 9 29.67 36.10 -36.93
CA CYS A 9 29.47 35.35 -35.67
C CYS A 9 28.86 34.00 -36.04
N VAL A 10 29.72 32.99 -36.14
CA VAL A 10 29.30 31.59 -36.11
C VAL A 10 28.84 31.33 -34.69
N VAL A 11 27.55 31.51 -34.46
CA VAL A 11 26.89 30.97 -33.26
C VAL A 11 26.84 29.47 -33.49
N ALA A 12 27.82 28.77 -32.91
CA ALA A 12 27.73 27.34 -32.68
C ALA A 12 26.53 27.10 -31.75
N LEU A 13 25.37 26.89 -32.36
CA LEU A 13 24.19 26.36 -31.70
C LEU A 13 24.53 24.90 -31.37
N GLY A 14 25.18 24.69 -30.23
CA GLY A 14 25.27 23.41 -29.59
C GLY A 14 23.85 22.97 -29.29
N THR A 15 23.26 22.20 -30.20
CA THR A 15 22.08 21.39 -29.89
C THR A 15 22.51 20.41 -28.81
N PHE A 16 22.36 20.82 -27.55
CA PHE A 16 22.16 19.87 -26.50
C PHE A 16 20.86 19.14 -26.85
N LEU A 17 21.02 18.03 -27.59
CA LEU A 17 20.06 16.95 -27.61
C LEU A 17 19.98 16.48 -26.14
N SER A 18 19.15 17.13 -25.34
CA SER A 18 18.66 16.58 -24.11
C SER A 18 17.98 15.28 -24.48
N ARG A 19 18.70 14.16 -24.33
CA ARG A 19 18.08 12.84 -24.35
C ARG A 19 16.93 12.92 -23.36
N PRO A 20 15.70 12.52 -23.72
CA PRO A 20 14.64 12.43 -22.72
C PRO A 20 15.18 11.55 -21.58
N PRO A 21 14.97 11.93 -20.32
CA PRO A 21 15.38 11.07 -19.22
C PRO A 21 14.75 9.70 -19.47
N GLN A 22 15.61 8.67 -19.53
CA GLN A 22 15.14 7.29 -19.67
C GLN A 22 14.25 7.03 -18.47
N SER A 23 12.99 6.77 -18.74
CA SER A 23 12.00 6.51 -17.71
C SER A 23 12.17 5.07 -17.24
N LEU A 24 12.32 4.89 -15.94
CA LEU A 24 12.60 3.61 -15.29
C LEU A 24 11.30 3.03 -14.71
N ALA A 25 11.09 1.72 -14.86
CA ALA A 25 9.89 1.02 -14.44
C ALA A 25 9.68 1.09 -12.91
N SER A 26 8.45 1.14 -12.46
CA SER A 26 8.09 1.34 -11.06
C SER A 26 6.98 0.40 -10.62
N CYS A 27 7.33 -0.63 -9.84
CA CYS A 27 6.38 -1.66 -9.38
C CYS A 27 6.34 -1.87 -7.86
N GLY A 28 7.10 -1.12 -7.07
CA GLY A 28 7.48 -1.51 -5.72
C GLY A 28 6.45 -1.33 -4.60
N GLN A 29 5.30 -0.73 -4.82
CA GLN A 29 4.34 -0.56 -3.73
C GLN A 29 3.47 -1.81 -3.54
N ALA A 30 3.89 -2.69 -2.64
CA ALA A 30 3.04 -3.74 -2.13
C ALA A 30 2.03 -3.15 -1.12
N PHE A 31 0.79 -3.50 -1.29
CA PHE A 31 -0.30 -3.11 -0.40
C PHE A 31 -1.23 -4.31 -0.15
N CYS A 32 -1.57 -4.51 1.13
CA CYS A 32 -2.57 -5.48 1.52
C CYS A 32 -3.87 -4.76 1.92
N PRO A 33 -4.95 -4.87 1.13
CA PRO A 33 -6.21 -4.17 1.40
C PRO A 33 -7.09 -4.85 2.45
N ILE A 34 -6.60 -5.92 3.12
CA ILE A 34 -7.37 -6.63 4.15
C ILE A 34 -7.76 -5.66 5.28
N GLU A 35 -9.03 -5.67 5.62
CA GLU A 35 -9.52 -4.99 6.83
C GLU A 35 -9.22 -5.87 8.04
N THR A 36 -8.27 -5.45 8.85
CA THR A 36 -7.86 -6.17 10.07
C THR A 36 -8.33 -5.47 11.34
N SER A 37 -8.92 -4.28 11.21
CA SER A 37 -9.44 -3.54 12.37
C SER A 37 -10.73 -4.16 12.87
N THR A 38 -10.71 -4.67 14.09
CA THR A 38 -11.93 -5.13 14.76
C THR A 38 -12.88 -3.96 15.11
N THR A 39 -12.42 -2.69 14.94
CA THR A 39 -13.29 -1.51 15.05
C THR A 39 -14.30 -1.42 13.91
N THR A 40 -14.05 -2.11 12.79
CA THR A 40 -15.01 -2.24 11.69
C THR A 40 -16.15 -3.18 12.05
N GLU A 41 -15.87 -4.26 12.77
CA GLU A 41 -16.88 -5.22 13.24
C GLU A 41 -17.65 -4.68 14.45
N ARG A 42 -17.01 -3.85 15.27
CA ARG A 42 -17.59 -3.26 16.49
C ARG A 42 -16.96 -1.90 16.78
N HIS A 43 -17.78 -0.89 16.94
CA HIS A 43 -17.30 0.44 17.35
C HIS A 43 -16.82 0.43 18.82
N PRO A 44 -15.61 0.94 19.15
CA PRO A 44 -15.12 1.05 20.51
C PRO A 44 -16.03 1.94 21.36
N HIS A 45 -16.21 1.57 22.63
CA HIS A 45 -16.93 2.41 23.57
C HIS A 45 -16.06 3.59 24.04
N GLY A 46 -16.68 4.63 24.59
CA GLY A 46 -15.94 5.73 25.20
C GLY A 46 -15.04 5.22 26.34
N GLY A 47 -13.75 5.57 26.30
CA GLY A 47 -12.72 5.10 27.23
C GLY A 47 -12.11 3.72 26.90
N GLU A 48 -12.58 3.04 25.84
CA GLU A 48 -11.98 1.79 25.37
C GLU A 48 -10.78 2.08 24.46
N LEU A 49 -9.68 1.41 24.73
CA LEU A 49 -8.49 1.40 23.87
C LEU A 49 -8.35 0.02 23.24
N GLN A 50 -8.13 0.01 21.92
CA GLN A 50 -7.82 -1.18 21.17
C GLN A 50 -6.44 -1.05 20.55
N LEU A 51 -5.61 -2.07 20.78
CA LEU A 51 -4.29 -2.24 20.19
C LEU A 51 -4.36 -3.38 19.19
N ASN A 52 -3.76 -3.19 18.03
CA ASN A 52 -3.63 -4.23 17.02
C ASN A 52 -2.19 -4.24 16.50
N LEU A 53 -1.50 -5.37 16.66
CA LEU A 53 -0.21 -5.65 16.04
C LEU A 53 -0.44 -6.63 14.90
N ASN A 54 -0.15 -6.18 13.69
CA ASN A 54 -0.41 -6.91 12.47
C ASN A 54 0.90 -7.07 11.69
N TYR A 55 1.15 -8.27 11.18
CA TYR A 55 2.26 -8.59 10.30
C TYR A 55 1.72 -9.00 8.94
N GLU A 56 2.24 -8.38 7.89
CA GLU A 56 1.91 -8.67 6.49
C GLU A 56 3.14 -9.18 5.75
N PHE A 57 2.95 -10.24 5.00
CA PHE A 57 3.94 -10.80 4.08
C PHE A 57 3.38 -10.74 2.66
N ILE A 58 4.07 -10.03 1.78
CA ILE A 58 3.71 -9.88 0.37
C ILE A 58 4.96 -10.13 -0.46
N GLU A 59 4.92 -11.14 -1.31
CA GLU A 59 5.97 -11.43 -2.28
C GLU A 59 5.42 -11.18 -3.70
N MET A 60 6.09 -10.31 -4.44
CA MET A 60 5.73 -9.93 -5.79
C MET A 60 6.84 -10.42 -6.72
N ASN A 61 6.56 -11.45 -7.48
CA ASN A 61 7.48 -12.12 -8.40
C ASN A 61 6.80 -12.51 -9.72
N ASP A 62 5.51 -12.17 -9.87
CA ASP A 62 4.71 -12.47 -11.03
C ASP A 62 4.53 -11.20 -11.87
N PRO A 63 5.26 -11.01 -12.98
CA PRO A 63 5.03 -9.89 -13.87
C PRO A 63 3.72 -10.06 -14.65
N PHE A 64 2.99 -8.96 -14.79
CA PHE A 64 1.74 -8.86 -15.56
C PHE A 64 1.78 -7.71 -16.53
N ILE A 65 1.10 -7.88 -17.69
CA ILE A 65 0.79 -6.84 -18.67
C ILE A 65 -0.74 -6.84 -18.85
N GLY A 66 -1.39 -5.73 -18.50
CA GLY A 66 -2.85 -5.70 -18.48
C GLY A 66 -3.40 -6.75 -17.50
N THR A 67 -4.12 -7.74 -18.01
CA THR A 67 -4.67 -8.88 -17.24
C THR A 67 -3.88 -10.18 -17.40
N ASP A 68 -2.86 -10.17 -18.26
CA ASP A 68 -2.15 -11.38 -18.66
C ASP A 68 -0.82 -11.51 -17.93
N SER A 69 -0.44 -12.74 -17.59
CA SER A 69 0.87 -13.06 -17.07
C SER A 69 1.95 -12.76 -18.12
N ALA A 70 3.03 -12.16 -17.70
CA ALA A 70 4.14 -11.74 -18.54
C ALA A 70 5.47 -12.36 -18.08
N ARG A 71 6.53 -12.13 -18.84
CA ARG A 71 7.90 -12.49 -18.46
C ARG A 71 8.67 -11.24 -18.11
N VAL A 72 9.65 -11.38 -17.23
CA VAL A 72 10.63 -10.31 -16.98
C VAL A 72 11.28 -9.92 -18.32
N GLY A 73 11.33 -8.62 -18.61
CA GLY A 73 11.89 -8.09 -19.88
C GLY A 73 10.99 -8.21 -21.12
N GLU A 74 9.75 -8.65 -21.00
CA GLU A 74 8.83 -8.77 -22.14
C GLU A 74 8.50 -7.41 -22.76
N ILE A 75 8.38 -6.36 -21.95
CA ILE A 75 8.40 -4.98 -22.44
C ILE A 75 9.75 -4.39 -22.03
N ARG A 76 10.60 -4.10 -23.02
CA ARG A 76 11.92 -3.52 -22.74
C ARG A 76 11.76 -2.15 -22.10
N ARG A 77 12.38 -1.99 -20.93
CA ARG A 77 12.47 -0.76 -20.15
C ARG A 77 13.94 -0.45 -19.87
N ALA A 78 14.20 0.63 -19.14
CA ALA A 78 15.55 0.91 -18.66
C ALA A 78 15.98 -0.06 -17.55
N HIS A 79 15.00 -0.68 -16.86
CA HIS A 79 15.24 -1.83 -16.00
C HIS A 79 14.02 -2.76 -15.99
N ASP A 80 14.24 -4.01 -15.65
CA ASP A 80 13.21 -5.04 -15.55
C ASP A 80 13.05 -5.46 -14.09
N GLU A 81 11.85 -5.29 -13.57
CA GLU A 81 11.49 -5.71 -12.22
C GLU A 81 11.52 -7.24 -12.10
N GLN A 82 12.28 -7.77 -11.15
CA GLN A 82 12.43 -9.20 -10.95
C GLN A 82 11.71 -9.71 -9.71
N PHE A 83 11.83 -8.97 -8.60
CA PHE A 83 11.37 -9.46 -7.32
C PHE A 83 11.19 -8.33 -6.30
N THR A 84 10.09 -8.39 -5.54
CA THR A 84 9.91 -7.53 -4.38
C THR A 84 9.27 -8.32 -3.25
N ARG A 85 9.92 -8.39 -2.09
CA ARG A 85 9.36 -8.91 -0.85
C ARG A 85 9.12 -7.78 0.12
N ASN A 86 7.90 -7.67 0.60
CA ASN A 86 7.50 -6.72 1.62
C ASN A 86 7.03 -7.49 2.86
N GLN A 87 7.65 -7.17 3.98
CA GLN A 87 7.24 -7.62 5.30
C GLN A 87 6.92 -6.36 6.10
N THR A 88 5.65 -6.16 6.41
CA THR A 88 5.23 -4.94 7.09
C THR A 88 4.60 -5.28 8.42
N THR A 89 5.19 -4.77 9.50
CA THR A 89 4.57 -4.82 10.83
C THR A 89 3.83 -3.50 11.06
N LYS A 90 2.52 -3.57 11.29
CA LYS A 90 1.67 -2.41 11.55
C LYS A 90 1.23 -2.43 13.01
N PHE A 91 1.52 -1.35 13.70
CA PHE A 91 0.96 -1.10 15.03
C PHE A 91 -0.19 -0.11 14.88
N THR A 92 -1.40 -0.54 15.25
CA THR A 92 -2.59 0.30 15.22
C THR A 92 -3.11 0.50 16.64
N LEU A 93 -3.46 1.73 16.94
CA LEU A 93 -4.05 2.16 18.21
C LEU A 93 -5.36 2.89 17.89
N ASP A 94 -6.48 2.38 18.41
CA ASP A 94 -7.79 3.00 18.31
C ASP A 94 -8.34 3.32 19.70
N TYR A 95 -8.68 4.59 19.93
CA TYR A 95 -9.20 5.06 21.20
C TYR A 95 -10.62 5.62 21.04
N GLY A 96 -11.57 5.01 21.72
CA GLY A 96 -12.93 5.54 21.84
C GLY A 96 -12.96 6.80 22.70
N LEU A 97 -12.90 7.97 22.07
CA LEU A 97 -12.97 9.27 22.76
C LEU A 97 -14.37 9.51 23.33
N SER A 98 -15.40 9.03 22.64
CA SER A 98 -16.79 9.11 23.06
C SER A 98 -17.57 7.89 22.51
N PRO A 99 -18.86 7.70 22.89
CA PRO A 99 -19.67 6.63 22.33
C PRO A 99 -19.90 6.72 20.81
N ARG A 100 -19.48 7.81 20.16
CA ARG A 100 -19.61 8.03 18.71
C ARG A 100 -18.32 8.35 18.00
N LEU A 101 -17.24 8.69 18.71
CA LEU A 101 -15.98 9.13 18.12
C LEU A 101 -14.83 8.25 18.57
N THR A 102 -14.17 7.64 17.59
CA THR A 102 -12.92 6.89 17.78
C THR A 102 -11.79 7.60 17.04
N LEU A 103 -10.66 7.78 17.71
CA LEU A 103 -9.41 8.27 17.14
C LEU A 103 -8.48 7.11 16.89
N GLY A 104 -7.84 7.08 15.73
CA GLY A 104 -6.94 6.02 15.31
C GLY A 104 -5.56 6.54 14.92
N ALA A 105 -4.53 5.75 15.23
CA ALA A 105 -3.17 5.95 14.75
C ALA A 105 -2.62 4.62 14.23
N LEU A 106 -1.95 4.64 13.07
CA LEU A 106 -1.30 3.48 12.46
C LEU A 106 0.16 3.82 12.16
N ILE A 107 1.08 3.01 12.69
CA ILE A 107 2.52 3.14 12.52
C ILE A 107 3.03 1.89 11.79
N PRO A 108 3.45 1.98 10.51
CA PRO A 108 4.01 0.86 9.78
C PRO A 108 5.52 0.79 9.95
N PHE A 109 6.05 -0.40 10.17
CA PHE A 109 7.47 -0.73 10.07
C PHE A 109 7.65 -1.67 8.90
N VAL A 110 8.44 -1.26 7.91
CA VAL A 110 8.62 -1.95 6.62
C VAL A 110 10.01 -2.60 6.58
N ASP A 111 10.06 -3.91 6.33
CA ASP A 111 11.24 -4.64 5.87
C ASP A 111 11.02 -4.99 4.41
N ARG A 112 11.83 -4.42 3.52
CA ARG A 112 11.70 -4.62 2.08
C ARG A 112 12.98 -5.13 1.47
N LEU A 113 12.84 -6.11 0.60
CA LEU A 113 13.85 -6.58 -0.33
C LEU A 113 13.32 -6.40 -1.74
N HIS A 114 14.04 -5.65 -2.55
CA HIS A 114 13.71 -5.42 -3.96
C HIS A 114 14.91 -5.72 -4.84
N GLN A 115 14.65 -6.28 -6.01
CA GLN A 115 15.65 -6.61 -7.02
C GLN A 115 15.11 -6.31 -8.41
N HIS A 116 15.93 -5.65 -9.23
CA HIS A 116 15.66 -5.47 -10.65
C HIS A 116 16.94 -5.64 -11.48
N LEU A 117 16.78 -5.83 -12.79
CA LEU A 117 17.83 -5.86 -13.78
C LEU A 117 17.90 -4.51 -14.47
N ALA A 118 18.94 -3.72 -14.18
CA ALA A 118 19.16 -2.43 -14.84
C ALA A 118 19.91 -2.65 -16.16
N HIS A 119 19.52 -1.91 -17.21
CA HIS A 119 20.16 -1.90 -18.51
C HIS A 119 20.97 -0.61 -18.67
N GLU A 120 22.24 -0.67 -18.26
CA GLU A 120 23.13 0.51 -18.28
C GLU A 120 23.92 0.61 -19.59
N GLU A 121 23.91 1.79 -20.21
CA GLU A 121 24.83 2.10 -21.31
C GLU A 121 26.19 2.43 -20.75
N LYS A 122 27.20 1.59 -21.01
CA LYS A 122 28.61 1.82 -20.63
C LYS A 122 29.43 2.11 -21.89
N GLU A 123 30.36 3.07 -21.80
CA GLU A 123 31.29 3.34 -22.87
C GLU A 123 32.23 2.13 -23.06
N VAL A 124 32.46 1.71 -24.32
CA VAL A 124 33.37 0.61 -24.65
C VAL A 124 34.81 1.09 -24.47
N VAL A 125 35.55 0.50 -23.54
CA VAL A 125 36.94 0.82 -23.32
C VAL A 125 37.78 0.35 -24.51
N GLY A 126 38.31 1.29 -25.30
CA GLY A 126 39.09 1.02 -26.53
C GLY A 126 38.25 1.02 -27.81
N GLY A 127 36.99 1.32 -27.76
CA GLY A 127 36.10 1.58 -28.92
C GLY A 127 36.28 2.98 -29.50
N GLY A 128 35.60 3.26 -30.63
CA GLY A 128 35.53 4.60 -31.22
C GLY A 128 34.81 5.60 -30.29
N VAL A 129 35.01 6.91 -30.54
CA VAL A 129 34.36 7.97 -29.77
C VAL A 129 32.81 7.80 -29.86
N GLY A 130 32.16 7.47 -28.74
CA GLY A 130 30.71 7.31 -28.64
C GLY A 130 30.18 5.88 -28.82
N GLU A 131 31.04 4.86 -28.89
CA GLU A 131 30.60 3.46 -28.82
C GLU A 131 30.17 3.12 -27.39
N THR A 132 28.88 2.75 -27.23
CA THR A 132 28.30 2.30 -25.96
C THR A 132 27.80 0.87 -26.08
N GLU A 133 27.99 0.09 -25.02
CA GLU A 133 27.43 -1.25 -24.87
C GLU A 133 26.37 -1.24 -23.76
N ILE A 134 25.29 -1.98 -23.96
CA ILE A 134 24.30 -2.19 -22.90
C ILE A 134 24.79 -3.32 -22.02
N VAL A 135 25.04 -3.01 -20.75
CA VAL A 135 25.44 -3.97 -19.73
C VAL A 135 24.27 -4.17 -18.77
N ASP A 136 23.88 -5.41 -18.61
CA ASP A 136 22.84 -5.80 -17.66
C ASP A 136 23.44 -5.92 -16.27
N GLU A 137 22.95 -5.17 -15.30
CA GLU A 137 23.40 -5.18 -13.93
C GLU A 137 22.23 -5.42 -12.97
N THR A 138 22.35 -6.45 -12.12
CA THR A 138 21.35 -6.72 -11.08
C THR A 138 21.56 -5.77 -9.91
N LYS A 139 20.56 -4.93 -9.65
CA LYS A 139 20.54 -4.02 -8.50
C LYS A 139 19.61 -4.54 -7.43
N ARG A 140 20.00 -4.33 -6.16
CA ARG A 140 19.30 -4.87 -5.02
C ARG A 140 19.26 -3.87 -3.86
N TRP A 141 18.05 -3.59 -3.36
CA TRP A 141 17.84 -2.78 -2.16
C TRP A 141 17.24 -3.64 -1.06
N ARG A 142 17.84 -3.58 0.10
CA ARG A 142 17.29 -4.18 1.32
C ARG A 142 17.30 -3.15 2.43
N TYR A 143 16.17 -2.96 3.09
CA TYR A 143 16.09 -2.00 4.17
C TYR A 143 14.99 -2.34 5.17
N GLN A 144 15.14 -1.80 6.38
CA GLN A 144 14.16 -1.78 7.44
C GLN A 144 13.96 -0.35 7.90
N ALA A 145 12.72 0.13 7.92
CA ALA A 145 12.43 1.51 8.30
C ALA A 145 10.96 1.71 8.71
N LEU A 146 10.72 2.76 9.48
CA LEU A 146 9.37 3.27 9.68
C LEU A 146 8.85 3.88 8.38
N GLY A 147 7.61 3.57 8.06
CA GLY A 147 6.87 4.18 6.96
C GLY A 147 6.10 5.43 7.38
N ASP A 148 5.14 5.84 6.57
CA ASP A 148 4.33 7.03 6.82
C ASP A 148 3.27 6.76 7.89
N LEU A 149 3.27 7.57 8.94
CA LEU A 149 2.26 7.55 10.01
C LEU A 149 0.89 7.92 9.43
N GLN A 150 -0.16 7.21 9.87
CA GLN A 150 -1.54 7.57 9.53
C GLN A 150 -2.33 7.90 10.81
N LEU A 151 -3.08 8.99 10.75
CA LEU A 151 -4.01 9.39 11.80
C LEU A 151 -5.41 9.38 11.23
N SER A 152 -6.40 8.94 12.01
CA SER A 152 -7.78 8.86 11.58
C SER A 152 -8.75 9.20 12.70
N ALA A 153 -9.95 9.60 12.31
CA ALA A 153 -11.10 9.74 13.17
C ALA A 153 -12.28 9.01 12.52
N ARG A 154 -12.96 8.17 13.28
CA ARG A 154 -14.17 7.46 12.87
C ARG A 154 -15.34 8.01 13.69
N TYR A 155 -16.34 8.56 13.01
CA TYR A 155 -17.54 9.09 13.65
C TYR A 155 -18.75 8.22 13.30
N LEU A 156 -19.43 7.71 14.33
CA LEU A 156 -20.61 6.85 14.23
C LEU A 156 -21.85 7.70 13.95
N LEU A 157 -22.24 7.81 12.68
CA LEU A 157 -23.42 8.55 12.22
C LEU A 157 -24.70 7.85 12.66
N LEU A 158 -24.80 6.54 12.37
CA LEU A 158 -25.92 5.71 12.82
C LEU A 158 -25.41 4.80 13.93
N LYS A 159 -25.81 5.14 15.16
CA LYS A 159 -25.47 4.36 16.36
C LYS A 159 -26.57 3.33 16.61
N PRO A 160 -26.24 2.03 16.67
CA PRO A 160 -27.21 1.00 17.01
C PRO A 160 -27.57 1.05 18.52
N ASP A 161 -28.85 0.90 18.82
CA ASP A 161 -29.32 0.71 20.20
C ASP A 161 -29.21 -0.75 20.66
N THR A 162 -29.26 -1.68 19.71
CA THR A 162 -29.05 -3.12 19.92
C THR A 162 -28.00 -3.66 18.96
N PRO A 163 -27.30 -4.76 19.31
CA PRO A 163 -26.30 -5.35 18.41
C PRO A 163 -26.84 -5.76 17.02
N LEU A 164 -28.13 -6.02 16.88
CA LEU A 164 -28.75 -6.42 15.61
C LEU A 164 -29.10 -5.24 14.69
N GLN A 165 -29.04 -4.02 15.18
CA GLN A 165 -29.24 -2.84 14.35
C GLN A 165 -27.96 -2.48 13.60
N PRO A 166 -28.07 -1.91 12.39
CA PRO A 166 -26.91 -1.50 11.63
C PRO A 166 -26.18 -0.32 12.28
N ALA A 167 -24.86 -0.30 12.13
CA ALA A 167 -24.03 0.85 12.44
C ALA A 167 -23.45 1.41 11.13
N PHE A 168 -23.41 2.73 11.01
CA PHE A 168 -22.82 3.42 9.88
C PHE A 168 -21.86 4.50 10.39
N SER A 169 -20.63 4.49 9.89
CA SER A 169 -19.57 5.43 10.31
C SER A 169 -18.99 6.18 9.13
N LEU A 170 -18.64 7.44 9.37
CA LEU A 170 -17.75 8.24 8.52
C LEU A 170 -16.34 8.10 9.04
N ILE A 171 -15.37 7.97 8.13
CA ILE A 171 -13.93 7.91 8.42
C ILE A 171 -13.27 9.09 7.73
N VAL A 172 -12.47 9.85 8.47
CA VAL A 172 -11.58 10.88 7.93
C VAL A 172 -10.20 10.70 8.51
N GLY A 173 -9.18 11.02 7.74
CA GLY A 173 -7.82 10.82 8.23
C GLY A 173 -6.78 11.47 7.33
N MET A 174 -5.53 11.27 7.71
CA MET A 174 -4.37 11.80 7.01
C MET A 174 -3.18 10.88 7.17
N LYS A 175 -2.46 10.64 6.06
CA LYS A 175 -1.13 10.04 6.05
C LYS A 175 -0.10 11.16 6.10
N LEU A 176 0.83 11.09 7.04
CA LEU A 176 1.91 12.05 7.28
C LEU A 176 3.19 11.57 6.59
N PRO A 177 3.97 12.43 5.93
CA PRO A 177 5.22 12.06 5.24
C PRO A 177 6.37 11.86 6.24
N THR A 178 6.23 10.92 7.16
CA THR A 178 7.22 10.62 8.22
C THR A 178 8.20 9.53 7.84
N GLY A 179 7.88 8.73 6.82
CA GLY A 179 8.73 7.65 6.34
C GLY A 179 10.00 8.17 5.64
N ARG A 180 11.04 7.34 5.64
CA ARG A 180 12.28 7.67 4.92
C ARG A 180 12.05 7.74 3.41
N THR A 181 12.76 8.66 2.75
CA THR A 181 12.71 8.88 1.29
C THR A 181 14.10 8.91 0.67
N ASN A 182 15.11 8.37 1.34
CA ASN A 182 16.52 8.42 0.94
C ASN A 182 17.25 7.10 1.21
N VAL A 183 16.53 5.98 1.17
CA VAL A 183 17.15 4.66 1.25
C VAL A 183 18.00 4.43 0.02
N LYS A 184 19.19 3.85 0.23
CA LYS A 184 20.20 3.54 -0.78
C LYS A 184 20.57 2.07 -0.67
N ASP A 185 21.09 1.52 -1.76
CA ASP A 185 21.76 0.23 -1.80
C ASP A 185 23.20 0.29 -1.28
N ASP A 186 23.91 -0.83 -1.35
CA ASP A 186 25.31 -0.94 -0.92
C ASP A 186 26.28 -0.15 -1.82
N SER A 187 25.89 0.16 -3.07
CA SER A 187 26.66 1.00 -4.00
C SER A 187 26.46 2.49 -3.76
N GLY A 188 25.50 2.87 -2.91
CA GLY A 188 25.11 4.25 -2.63
C GLY A 188 24.03 4.78 -3.58
N GLU A 189 23.50 3.94 -4.47
CA GLU A 189 22.41 4.30 -5.36
C GLU A 189 21.09 4.38 -4.60
N LYS A 190 20.32 5.43 -4.87
CA LYS A 190 19.07 5.69 -4.19
C LYS A 190 17.94 4.90 -4.83
N ALA A 191 17.18 4.17 -4.01
CA ALA A 191 15.94 3.51 -4.46
C ALA A 191 14.92 4.54 -4.94
N GLU A 192 14.12 4.15 -5.91
CA GLU A 192 13.00 4.94 -6.42
C GLU A 192 12.01 5.34 -5.33
N LEU A 193 11.25 6.42 -5.55
CA LEU A 193 10.26 6.89 -4.56
C LEU A 193 9.16 5.86 -4.28
N THR A 194 8.81 5.05 -5.24
CA THR A 194 7.85 3.94 -5.12
C THR A 194 8.36 2.81 -4.24
N LEU A 195 9.67 2.63 -4.17
CA LEU A 195 10.32 1.63 -3.33
C LEU A 195 10.66 2.15 -1.94
N GLN A 196 10.62 3.46 -1.71
CA GLN A 196 10.95 4.06 -0.42
C GLN A 196 9.90 3.73 0.66
N PRO A 197 10.26 3.70 1.95
CA PRO A 197 9.32 3.52 3.06
C PRO A 197 8.24 4.61 3.15
N GLY A 198 8.59 5.82 2.71
CA GLY A 198 7.71 6.97 2.55
C GLY A 198 7.92 7.63 1.19
N ASN A 199 6.88 8.22 0.64
CA ASN A 199 6.92 8.92 -0.65
C ASN A 199 7.04 10.45 -0.52
N GLY A 200 7.00 10.97 0.73
CA GLY A 200 7.11 12.40 1.03
C GLY A 200 5.85 13.20 0.75
N SER A 201 4.72 12.57 0.39
CA SER A 201 3.44 13.24 0.20
C SER A 201 2.57 13.16 1.46
N TRP A 202 1.76 14.20 1.65
CA TRP A 202 0.60 14.16 2.54
C TRP A 202 -0.56 13.56 1.76
N ASP A 203 -1.28 12.59 2.36
CA ASP A 203 -2.46 12.04 1.71
C ASP A 203 -3.68 12.22 2.64
N GLY A 204 -4.77 12.75 2.11
CA GLY A 204 -6.07 12.77 2.76
C GLY A 204 -6.71 11.39 2.67
N ILE A 205 -7.42 10.99 3.73
CA ILE A 205 -8.16 9.73 3.82
C ILE A 205 -9.61 10.06 4.12
N VAL A 206 -10.54 9.53 3.30
CA VAL A 206 -11.99 9.65 3.51
C VAL A 206 -12.61 8.30 3.25
N GLY A 207 -13.56 7.91 4.10
CA GLY A 207 -14.24 6.64 3.92
C GLY A 207 -15.53 6.51 4.71
N VAL A 208 -16.21 5.41 4.47
CA VAL A 208 -17.42 5.00 5.18
C VAL A 208 -17.32 3.54 5.58
N SER A 209 -17.99 3.18 6.66
CA SER A 209 -18.05 1.81 7.16
C SER A 209 -19.48 1.51 7.57
N TYR A 210 -19.97 0.36 7.15
CA TYR A 210 -21.27 -0.20 7.53
C TYR A 210 -21.02 -1.56 8.17
N VAL A 211 -21.71 -1.84 9.26
CA VAL A 211 -21.72 -3.16 9.88
C VAL A 211 -23.14 -3.51 10.38
N GLN A 212 -23.54 -4.73 10.12
CA GLN A 212 -24.77 -5.33 10.60
C GLN A 212 -24.46 -6.69 11.20
N HIS A 213 -24.94 -6.96 12.40
CA HIS A 213 -24.83 -8.28 13.00
C HIS A 213 -26.09 -9.11 12.73
N PHE A 214 -25.87 -10.39 12.50
CA PHE A 214 -26.91 -11.38 12.30
C PHE A 214 -26.79 -12.47 13.37
N THR A 215 -27.92 -12.98 13.80
CA THR A 215 -27.97 -14.13 14.68
C THR A 215 -27.69 -15.40 13.89
N VAL A 216 -26.69 -16.15 14.30
CA VAL A 216 -26.28 -17.41 13.67
C VAL A 216 -26.18 -18.53 14.71
N ALA A 217 -26.27 -19.78 14.25
CA ALA A 217 -26.01 -20.94 15.10
C ALA A 217 -24.53 -21.35 14.99
N THR A 218 -23.88 -21.56 16.13
CA THR A 218 -22.52 -22.15 16.20
C THR A 218 -22.57 -23.65 15.94
N ALA A 219 -21.41 -24.29 15.73
CA ALA A 219 -21.30 -25.73 15.61
C ALA A 219 -21.85 -26.48 16.86
N GLN A 220 -21.84 -25.83 18.01
CA GLN A 220 -22.40 -26.35 19.28
C GLN A 220 -23.88 -26.04 19.45
N ARG A 221 -24.55 -25.53 18.38
CA ARG A 221 -25.97 -25.11 18.39
C ARG A 221 -26.31 -23.98 19.36
N GLN A 222 -25.32 -23.20 19.76
CA GLN A 222 -25.51 -21.98 20.55
C GLN A 222 -25.78 -20.80 19.62
N THR A 223 -26.53 -19.84 20.08
CA THR A 223 -26.78 -18.58 19.36
C THR A 223 -25.59 -17.65 19.53
N ALA A 224 -25.08 -17.13 18.43
CA ALA A 224 -24.02 -16.13 18.39
C ALA A 224 -24.32 -15.02 17.38
N LEU A 225 -23.56 -13.94 17.44
CA LEU A 225 -23.66 -12.82 16.48
C LEU A 225 -22.51 -12.88 15.50
N ALA A 226 -22.84 -12.84 14.20
CA ALA A 226 -21.87 -12.73 13.12
C ALA A 226 -21.99 -11.34 12.48
N PRO A 227 -20.92 -10.53 12.42
CA PRO A 227 -20.92 -9.27 11.69
C PRO A 227 -20.86 -9.53 10.18
N LEU A 228 -21.62 -8.75 9.43
CA LEU A 228 -21.41 -8.49 8.02
C LEU A 228 -20.98 -7.03 7.90
N PHE A 229 -19.83 -6.77 7.32
CA PHE A 229 -19.30 -5.42 7.19
C PHE A 229 -18.95 -5.06 5.76
N VAL A 230 -19.05 -3.77 5.46
CA VAL A 230 -18.58 -3.15 4.22
C VAL A 230 -17.79 -1.91 4.60
N THR A 231 -16.59 -1.75 4.05
CA THR A 231 -15.84 -0.48 4.12
C THR A 231 -15.50 0.01 2.73
N ALA A 232 -15.64 1.31 2.52
CA ALA A 232 -15.12 1.99 1.35
C ALA A 232 -14.23 3.13 1.82
N LEU A 233 -12.97 3.15 1.38
CA LEU A 233 -11.97 4.11 1.81
C LEU A 233 -11.19 4.62 0.60
N GLY A 234 -11.17 5.95 0.43
CA GLY A 234 -10.33 6.64 -0.55
C GLY A 234 -9.12 7.26 0.12
N ARG A 235 -7.97 7.20 -0.54
CA ARG A 235 -6.74 7.89 -0.17
C ARG A 235 -6.29 8.77 -1.32
N PHE A 236 -6.09 10.05 -1.05
CA PHE A 236 -5.81 11.07 -2.06
C PHE A 236 -4.58 11.88 -1.67
N PRO A 237 -3.55 11.98 -2.54
CA PRO A 237 -2.40 12.82 -2.27
C PRO A 237 -2.80 14.29 -2.24
N VAL A 238 -2.38 15.00 -1.18
CA VAL A 238 -2.60 16.45 -0.99
C VAL A 238 -1.30 17.18 -1.32
N GLY A 239 -1.24 17.73 -2.52
CA GLY A 239 -0.03 18.38 -3.03
C GLY A 239 0.98 17.39 -3.62
N ASN A 240 2.16 17.90 -3.91
CA ASN A 240 3.28 17.13 -4.45
C ASN A 240 4.25 16.73 -3.34
N GLY A 241 4.77 15.53 -3.41
CA GLY A 241 5.90 15.07 -2.62
C GLY A 241 7.24 15.56 -3.15
N LYS A 242 8.31 14.85 -2.79
CA LYS A 242 9.67 15.18 -3.29
C LYS A 242 9.75 15.07 -4.81
N PHE A 243 10.53 15.95 -5.42
CA PHE A 243 10.75 16.03 -6.88
C PHE A 243 9.46 16.26 -7.70
N GLY A 244 8.40 16.79 -7.08
CA GLY A 244 7.10 16.95 -7.74
C GLY A 244 6.32 15.62 -7.89
N TYR A 245 6.81 14.52 -7.33
CA TYR A 245 6.14 13.23 -7.34
C TYR A 245 4.82 13.28 -6.58
N ARG A 246 3.77 12.75 -7.20
CA ARG A 246 2.45 12.62 -6.61
C ARG A 246 1.95 11.19 -6.83
N PRO A 247 1.79 10.36 -5.79
CA PRO A 247 1.25 9.02 -5.94
C PRO A 247 -0.18 9.05 -6.48
N GLY A 248 -0.59 8.00 -7.15
CA GLY A 248 -1.96 7.82 -7.62
C GLY A 248 -2.94 7.77 -6.44
N SER A 249 -4.15 8.30 -6.65
CA SER A 249 -5.25 8.12 -5.70
C SER A 249 -5.63 6.64 -5.59
N GLU A 250 -6.10 6.23 -4.42
CA GLU A 250 -6.46 4.83 -4.16
C GLU A 250 -7.89 4.71 -3.65
N LEU A 251 -8.54 3.62 -4.02
CA LEU A 251 -9.84 3.20 -3.50
C LEU A 251 -9.73 1.77 -2.98
N PHE A 252 -10.18 1.57 -1.75
CA PHE A 252 -10.28 0.27 -1.08
C PHE A 252 -11.75 -0.02 -0.79
N LEU A 253 -12.23 -1.17 -1.26
CA LEU A 253 -13.55 -1.67 -0.93
C LEU A 253 -13.38 -3.04 -0.29
N ASN A 254 -13.88 -3.18 0.93
CA ASN A 254 -13.83 -4.43 1.67
C ASN A 254 -15.25 -4.85 2.05
N PHE A 255 -15.54 -6.09 1.78
CA PHE A 255 -16.75 -6.78 2.22
C PHE A 255 -16.32 -8.02 3.00
N GLY A 256 -16.88 -8.24 4.18
CA GLY A 256 -16.43 -9.38 4.97
C GLY A 256 -17.37 -9.77 6.10
N THR A 257 -17.04 -10.92 6.68
CA THR A 257 -17.74 -11.49 7.83
C THR A 257 -16.78 -12.24 8.73
N ALA A 258 -17.17 -12.40 10.00
CA ALA A 258 -16.55 -13.29 10.97
C ALA A 258 -17.64 -14.24 11.48
N TYR A 259 -17.62 -15.49 11.03
CA TYR A 259 -18.59 -16.50 11.43
C TYR A 259 -18.09 -17.25 12.69
N PRO A 260 -18.77 -17.14 13.83
CA PRO A 260 -18.39 -17.85 15.07
C PRO A 260 -18.75 -19.33 14.96
N VAL A 261 -17.74 -20.17 14.72
CA VAL A 261 -17.89 -21.64 14.65
C VAL A 261 -18.01 -22.22 16.06
N PHE A 262 -17.15 -21.74 16.96
CA PHE A 262 -17.14 -22.09 18.37
C PHE A 262 -17.13 -20.82 19.21
N ARG A 263 -17.30 -20.94 20.51
CA ARG A 263 -17.32 -19.80 21.45
C ARG A 263 -16.06 -18.91 21.33
N ASN A 264 -14.93 -19.50 21.02
CA ASN A 264 -13.62 -18.84 20.98
C ASN A 264 -12.95 -18.92 19.61
N PHE A 265 -13.67 -19.32 18.55
CA PHE A 265 -13.09 -19.49 17.23
C PHE A 265 -14.05 -19.04 16.13
N ASP A 266 -13.56 -18.11 15.30
CA ASP A 266 -14.28 -17.60 14.14
C ASP A 266 -13.56 -17.99 12.84
N ILE A 267 -14.33 -18.29 11.81
CA ILE A 267 -13.87 -18.30 10.42
C ILE A 267 -14.10 -16.90 9.85
N LEU A 268 -13.08 -16.36 9.23
CA LEU A 268 -13.10 -15.06 8.57
C LEU A 268 -13.20 -15.26 7.06
N ALA A 269 -13.99 -14.42 6.39
CA ALA A 269 -14.04 -14.38 4.95
C ALA A 269 -14.17 -12.93 4.49
N GLN A 270 -13.31 -12.50 3.55
CA GLN A 270 -13.38 -11.16 2.99
C GLN A 270 -13.22 -11.21 1.47
N VAL A 271 -13.84 -10.24 0.80
CA VAL A 271 -13.57 -9.83 -0.57
C VAL A 271 -13.00 -8.42 -0.50
N ASN A 272 -11.83 -8.22 -1.08
CA ASN A 272 -11.10 -6.97 -1.00
C ASN A 272 -10.79 -6.47 -2.41
N PHE A 273 -11.30 -5.31 -2.78
CA PHE A 273 -10.98 -4.64 -4.04
C PHE A 273 -10.07 -3.46 -3.76
N HIS A 274 -9.01 -3.35 -4.55
CA HIS A 274 -8.07 -2.24 -4.54
C HIS A 274 -7.92 -1.67 -5.93
N TYR A 275 -8.17 -0.38 -6.05
CA TYR A 275 -7.89 0.43 -7.23
C TYR A 275 -6.85 1.48 -6.90
N ARG A 276 -5.92 1.71 -7.81
CA ARG A 276 -4.94 2.79 -7.74
C ARG A 276 -4.80 3.44 -9.09
N ASP A 277 -4.88 4.78 -9.13
CA ASP A 277 -4.55 5.59 -10.29
C ASP A 277 -3.07 5.53 -10.62
N ARG A 278 -2.73 6.00 -11.83
CA ARG A 278 -1.33 6.24 -12.20
C ARG A 278 -0.72 7.33 -11.34
N ASP A 279 0.56 7.17 -11.03
CA ASP A 279 1.34 8.19 -10.36
C ASP A 279 1.65 9.34 -11.32
N ASN A 280 1.73 10.57 -10.78
CA ASN A 280 2.36 11.68 -11.49
C ASN A 280 3.80 11.77 -11.01
N ILE A 281 4.74 11.45 -11.90
CA ILE A 281 6.15 11.31 -11.53
C ILE A 281 6.88 12.63 -11.33
N GLY A 282 6.35 13.77 -11.86
CA GLY A 282 7.05 15.05 -11.81
C GLY A 282 8.46 14.94 -12.41
N HIS A 283 9.49 15.15 -11.56
CA HIS A 283 10.90 14.97 -11.89
C HIS A 283 11.55 13.87 -11.05
N ALA A 284 10.76 12.92 -10.54
CA ALA A 284 11.28 11.81 -9.75
C ALA A 284 12.10 10.86 -10.62
N PRO A 285 13.39 10.64 -10.31
CA PRO A 285 14.22 9.71 -11.07
C PRO A 285 13.76 8.27 -10.81
N GLY A 286 13.88 7.43 -11.81
CA GLY A 286 13.67 6.00 -11.70
C GLY A 286 12.21 5.54 -11.72
N VAL A 287 11.22 6.40 -11.91
CA VAL A 287 9.79 6.04 -11.92
C VAL A 287 9.20 6.16 -13.32
N GLU A 288 8.60 5.09 -13.83
CA GLU A 288 7.83 5.13 -15.07
C GLU A 288 6.34 5.27 -14.78
N GLN A 289 5.76 6.40 -15.16
CA GLN A 289 4.35 6.69 -14.97
C GLN A 289 3.45 5.64 -15.65
N VAL A 290 3.86 5.15 -16.82
CA VAL A 290 3.09 4.18 -17.61
C VAL A 290 2.93 2.84 -16.91
N ASP A 291 3.88 2.46 -16.06
CA ASP A 291 3.92 1.20 -15.33
C ASP A 291 3.41 1.36 -13.89
N THR A 292 2.61 2.40 -13.62
CA THR A 292 1.95 2.63 -12.33
C THR A 292 0.43 2.56 -12.46
N GLY A 293 -0.24 2.30 -11.33
CA GLY A 293 -1.70 2.15 -11.29
C GLY A 293 -2.16 0.73 -11.60
N ARG A 294 -3.13 0.24 -10.83
CA ARG A 294 -3.63 -1.14 -10.91
C ARG A 294 -5.03 -1.30 -10.33
N GLU A 295 -5.66 -2.39 -10.71
CA GLU A 295 -6.90 -2.89 -10.13
C GLU A 295 -6.66 -4.33 -9.67
N THR A 296 -7.07 -4.66 -8.46
CA THR A 296 -6.91 -6.02 -7.93
C THR A 296 -8.12 -6.41 -7.09
N LEU A 297 -8.63 -7.62 -7.30
CA LEU A 297 -9.67 -8.23 -6.48
C LEU A 297 -9.09 -9.45 -5.78
N PHE A 298 -9.30 -9.53 -4.48
CA PHE A 298 -8.82 -10.62 -3.65
C PHE A 298 -9.97 -11.33 -2.94
N LEU A 299 -9.80 -12.64 -2.77
CA LEU A 299 -10.55 -13.44 -1.79
C LEU A 299 -9.63 -13.73 -0.60
N SER A 300 -10.13 -13.48 0.60
CA SER A 300 -9.32 -13.54 1.81
C SER A 300 -9.99 -14.38 2.90
N PRO A 301 -9.86 -15.72 2.83
CA PRO A 301 -10.24 -16.58 3.93
C PRO A 301 -9.28 -16.43 5.11
N GLY A 302 -9.78 -16.67 6.31
CA GLY A 302 -8.98 -16.58 7.52
C GLY A 302 -9.63 -17.22 8.73
N MET A 303 -8.96 -17.06 9.84
CA MET A 303 -9.40 -17.55 11.14
C MET A 303 -9.03 -16.59 12.26
N ARG A 304 -9.79 -16.61 13.33
CA ARG A 304 -9.54 -15.85 14.54
C ARG A 304 -9.82 -16.72 15.77
N TYR A 305 -8.89 -16.71 16.71
CA TYR A 305 -9.01 -17.38 17.98
C TYR A 305 -9.04 -16.36 19.12
N HIS A 306 -10.08 -16.39 19.93
CA HIS A 306 -10.21 -15.57 21.12
C HIS A 306 -9.54 -16.26 22.28
N VAL A 307 -8.32 -15.80 22.63
CA VAL A 307 -7.55 -16.32 23.77
C VAL A 307 -8.25 -15.95 25.09
N THR A 308 -8.77 -14.72 25.14
CA THR A 308 -9.64 -14.21 26.20
C THR A 308 -10.77 -13.38 25.58
N ASN A 309 -11.67 -12.83 26.40
CA ASN A 309 -12.70 -11.90 25.92
C ASN A 309 -12.11 -10.62 25.32
N ASN A 310 -10.87 -10.28 25.65
CA ASN A 310 -10.20 -9.05 25.25
C ASN A 310 -9.01 -9.28 24.31
N LEU A 311 -8.48 -10.49 24.24
CA LEU A 311 -7.30 -10.84 23.44
C LEU A 311 -7.69 -11.85 22.36
N ALA A 312 -7.41 -11.51 21.11
CA ALA A 312 -7.58 -12.40 19.97
C ALA A 312 -6.32 -12.45 19.11
N VAL A 313 -6.08 -13.60 18.50
CA VAL A 313 -5.08 -13.80 17.46
C VAL A 313 -5.79 -14.18 16.17
N TYR A 314 -5.29 -13.73 15.03
CA TYR A 314 -5.91 -14.00 13.74
C TYR A 314 -4.88 -14.20 12.63
N ALA A 315 -5.31 -14.88 11.58
CA ALA A 315 -4.55 -14.99 10.33
C ALA A 315 -5.54 -15.00 9.15
N LEU A 316 -5.17 -14.33 8.07
CA LEU A 316 -5.86 -14.34 6.79
C LEU A 316 -4.86 -14.59 5.68
N MET A 317 -5.28 -15.36 4.67
CA MET A 317 -4.55 -15.55 3.43
C MET A 317 -5.35 -14.89 2.31
N GLN A 318 -4.69 -14.07 1.52
CA GLN A 318 -5.31 -13.29 0.47
C GLN A 318 -4.87 -13.84 -0.88
N PHE A 319 -5.83 -14.21 -1.74
CA PHE A 319 -5.60 -14.74 -3.08
C PHE A 319 -6.09 -13.73 -4.11
N ALA A 320 -5.21 -13.33 -5.02
CA ALA A 320 -5.58 -12.46 -6.13
C ALA A 320 -6.39 -13.27 -7.16
N VAL A 321 -7.68 -12.96 -7.29
CA VAL A 321 -8.59 -13.62 -8.26
C VAL A 321 -8.79 -12.80 -9.52
N TYR A 322 -8.47 -11.52 -9.49
CA TYR A 322 -8.41 -10.64 -10.64
C TYR A 322 -7.32 -9.61 -10.44
N ARG A 323 -6.55 -9.36 -11.49
CA ARG A 323 -5.49 -8.35 -11.54
C ARG A 323 -5.52 -7.66 -12.90
N ARG A 324 -5.39 -6.37 -12.89
CA ARG A 324 -5.15 -5.55 -14.07
C ARG A 324 -4.14 -4.48 -13.72
N VAL A 325 -3.08 -4.41 -14.48
CA VAL A 325 -2.00 -3.44 -14.30
C VAL A 325 -1.86 -2.56 -15.53
N ASN A 326 -1.36 -1.34 -15.35
CA ASN A 326 -0.92 -0.52 -16.47
C ASN A 326 0.53 -0.88 -16.80
N GLY A 327 0.88 -0.90 -18.11
CA GLY A 327 2.21 -1.31 -18.56
C GLY A 327 2.60 -2.70 -18.06
N ILE A 328 3.84 -2.85 -17.57
CA ILE A 328 4.34 -4.09 -16.97
C ILE A 328 4.61 -3.85 -15.48
N GLN A 329 4.06 -4.70 -14.61
CA GLN A 329 4.24 -4.59 -13.15
C GLN A 329 4.35 -5.95 -12.49
N LEU A 330 5.15 -6.04 -11.43
CA LEU A 330 5.13 -7.19 -10.54
C LEU A 330 3.82 -7.24 -9.75
N THR A 331 3.29 -8.43 -9.62
CA THR A 331 2.11 -8.73 -8.81
C THR A 331 2.39 -9.85 -7.84
N SER A 332 1.46 -10.12 -6.94
CA SER A 332 1.50 -11.23 -6.00
C SER A 332 0.29 -12.12 -6.21
N ASP A 333 0.49 -13.43 -6.25
CA ASP A 333 -0.60 -14.41 -6.30
C ASP A 333 -1.30 -14.53 -4.96
N TRP A 334 -0.54 -14.46 -3.88
CA TRP A 334 -1.06 -14.57 -2.52
C TRP A 334 -0.29 -13.71 -1.53
N ASN A 335 -0.97 -13.30 -0.49
CA ASN A 335 -0.42 -12.55 0.63
C ASN A 335 -0.87 -13.20 1.94
N VAL A 336 -0.10 -13.02 3.01
CA VAL A 336 -0.49 -13.45 4.35
C VAL A 336 -0.51 -12.27 5.27
N THR A 337 -1.55 -12.22 6.09
CA THR A 337 -1.69 -11.27 7.18
C THR A 337 -1.99 -12.04 8.46
N SER A 338 -1.25 -11.76 9.52
CA SER A 338 -1.51 -12.31 10.87
C SER A 338 -1.38 -11.22 11.91
N GLY A 339 -2.04 -11.38 13.04
CA GLY A 339 -1.95 -10.36 14.07
C GLY A 339 -2.55 -10.74 15.41
N ILE A 340 -2.37 -9.81 16.33
CA ILE A 340 -2.87 -9.87 17.70
C ILE A 340 -3.66 -8.60 17.96
N SER A 341 -4.88 -8.75 18.44
CA SER A 341 -5.76 -7.64 18.83
C SER A 341 -6.05 -7.71 20.32
N TYR A 342 -5.83 -6.62 21.04
CA TYR A 342 -6.09 -6.50 22.46
C TYR A 342 -6.95 -5.27 22.77
N ARG A 343 -7.96 -5.44 23.61
CA ARG A 343 -8.89 -4.39 24.03
C ARG A 343 -8.88 -4.24 25.52
N PHE A 344 -8.89 -3.01 26.01
CA PHE A 344 -9.04 -2.73 27.43
C PHE A 344 -9.68 -1.36 27.67
N ASN A 345 -10.35 -1.22 28.79
CA ASN A 345 -10.92 0.04 29.24
C ASN A 345 -9.89 0.81 30.07
N LEU A 346 -9.56 2.04 29.66
CA LEU A 346 -8.65 2.91 30.41
C LEU A 346 -9.31 3.42 31.70
N PHE A 347 -10.64 3.56 31.67
CA PHE A 347 -11.39 4.01 32.81
C PHE A 347 -12.40 2.91 33.18
N SER A 348 -12.15 2.22 34.28
CA SER A 348 -13.18 1.37 34.91
C SER A 348 -14.36 2.28 35.23
N ARG A 349 -15.55 2.02 34.68
CA ARG A 349 -16.76 2.63 35.23
C ARG A 349 -16.88 2.08 36.65
N VAL A 350 -16.61 2.93 37.64
CA VAL A 350 -16.97 2.68 39.04
C VAL A 350 -18.47 2.64 39.14
#